data_c0740da7fc784fbd28bb03cef43200a3
#
_entry.id   c0740da7fc784fbd28bb03cef43200a3
#
_cell.length_a   1.000
_cell.length_b   1.000
_cell.length_c   1.000
_cell.angle_alpha   90.00
_cell.angle_beta   90.00
_cell.angle_gamma   90.00
#
_symmetry.space_group_name_H-M   'P 1'
#
loop_
_entity.id
_entity.type
_entity.pdbx_description
1 polymer ?
#
loop_
_entity_poly.entity_id
_entity_poly.type
_entity_poly.pdbx_seq_one_letter_code
_entity_poly.pdbx_strand_id
1 'polypeptide(L)'
;MKKLLFTLLILLAFAYQAKAMSFEQARQQALFLTDKMAYELNLTDDQYEAAYEINLDYLLSIDHDDDLYGIYWRRRNQDLSYILYDLQYFIRHRYGAKALT
;
A
#
# COMPACT_ATOMS: atom_id res chain seq x y z
N MET A 1 -1.88 -11.30 -14.52
CA MET A 1 -0.47 -11.02 -14.71
C MET A 1 -0.16 -9.61 -15.14
N LYS A 2 -1.00 -9.01 -15.99
CA LYS A 2 -0.82 -7.60 -16.34
C LYS A 2 -0.87 -6.68 -15.13
N LYS A 3 -1.71 -6.99 -14.15
CA LYS A 3 -1.84 -6.19 -12.93
C LYS A 3 -0.57 -6.20 -12.09
N LEU A 4 0.06 -7.36 -11.98
CA LEU A 4 1.28 -7.50 -11.22
C LEU A 4 2.44 -6.77 -11.90
N LEU A 5 2.53 -6.88 -13.22
CA LEU A 5 3.53 -6.18 -14.01
C LEU A 5 3.39 -4.68 -13.89
N PHE A 6 2.17 -4.19 -13.93
CA PHE A 6 1.89 -2.75 -13.84
C PHE A 6 2.33 -2.21 -12.48
N THR A 7 1.98 -2.91 -11.39
CA THR A 7 2.39 -2.51 -10.04
C THR A 7 3.90 -2.50 -9.91
N LEU A 8 4.57 -3.51 -10.47
CA LEU A 8 6.02 -3.61 -10.43
C LEU A 8 6.68 -2.47 -11.19
N LEU A 9 6.14 -2.11 -12.37
CA LEU A 9 6.68 -1.00 -13.16
C LEU A 9 6.58 0.32 -12.40
N ILE A 10 5.47 0.56 -11.72
CA ILE A 10 5.30 1.77 -10.92
C ILE A 10 6.36 1.84 -9.82
N LEU A 11 6.60 0.72 -9.15
CA LEU A 11 7.60 0.68 -8.08
C LEU A 11 9.01 0.86 -8.62
N LEU A 12 9.32 0.30 -9.77
CA LEU A 12 10.61 0.49 -10.40
C LEU A 12 10.84 1.95 -10.80
N ALA A 13 9.79 2.65 -11.22
CA ALA A 13 9.90 4.08 -11.52
C ALA A 13 10.29 4.88 -10.29
N PHE A 14 9.89 4.44 -9.10
CA PHE A 14 10.28 5.09 -7.85
C PHE A 14 11.67 4.71 -7.36
N ALA A 15 12.26 3.64 -7.89
CA ALA A 15 13.59 3.19 -7.47
C ALA A 15 14.65 4.27 -7.67
N TYR A 16 14.50 5.09 -8.69
CA TYR A 16 15.43 6.19 -8.94
C TYR A 16 15.31 7.33 -7.94
N GLN A 17 14.24 7.33 -7.17
CA GLN A 17 13.94 8.37 -6.20
C GLN A 17 13.77 7.80 -4.80
N ALA A 18 14.30 6.59 -4.56
CA ALA A 18 14.11 5.88 -3.30
C ALA A 18 14.95 6.51 -2.19
N LYS A 19 14.55 7.69 -1.77
CA LYS A 19 15.04 8.40 -0.60
C LYS A 19 13.87 8.60 0.34
N ALA A 20 14.15 8.98 1.58
CA ALA A 20 13.08 9.34 2.49
C ALA A 20 12.17 10.38 1.82
N MET A 21 10.89 10.05 1.71
CA MET A 21 9.91 10.95 1.11
C MET A 21 9.37 11.91 2.15
N SER A 22 9.05 13.14 1.74
CA SER A 22 8.22 14.00 2.55
C SER A 22 6.82 13.37 2.64
N PHE A 23 6.05 13.78 3.65
CA PHE A 23 4.68 13.28 3.81
C PHE A 23 3.85 13.57 2.54
N GLU A 24 3.97 14.77 1.99
CA GLU A 24 3.19 15.15 0.82
C GLU A 24 3.55 14.30 -0.39
N GLN A 25 4.84 14.02 -0.60
CA GLN A 25 5.26 13.15 -1.69
C GLN A 25 4.72 11.73 -1.50
N ALA A 26 4.82 11.20 -0.29
CA ALA A 26 4.32 9.86 0.01
C ALA A 26 2.80 9.79 -0.17
N ARG A 27 2.08 10.84 0.25
CA ARG A 27 0.64 10.91 0.10
C ARG A 27 0.24 10.85 -1.37
N GLN A 28 0.89 11.64 -2.22
CA GLN A 28 0.58 11.65 -3.66
C GLN A 28 0.86 10.30 -4.30
N GLN A 29 1.97 9.68 -3.94
CA GLN A 29 2.33 8.37 -4.47
C GLN A 29 1.39 7.28 -3.97
N ALA A 30 1.00 7.36 -2.70
CA ALA A 30 0.04 6.39 -2.15
C ALA A 30 -1.31 6.49 -2.85
N LEU A 31 -1.78 7.71 -3.13
CA LEU A 31 -3.02 7.92 -3.89
C LEU A 31 -2.90 7.32 -5.29
N PHE A 32 -1.79 7.55 -5.96
CA PHE A 32 -1.58 7.02 -7.30
C PHE A 32 -1.62 5.50 -7.31
N LEU A 33 -0.89 4.86 -6.38
CA LEU A 33 -0.87 3.41 -6.28
C LEU A 33 -2.25 2.85 -5.95
N THR A 34 -2.95 3.49 -5.02
CA THR A 34 -4.27 3.03 -4.58
C THR A 34 -5.31 3.21 -5.69
N ASP A 35 -5.24 4.31 -6.43
CA ASP A 35 -6.14 4.53 -7.57
C ASP A 35 -5.96 3.43 -8.61
N LYS A 36 -4.73 3.04 -8.88
CA LYS A 36 -4.47 1.96 -9.83
C LYS A 36 -5.01 0.63 -9.33
N MET A 37 -4.82 0.34 -8.04
CA MET A 37 -5.39 -0.86 -7.44
C MET A 37 -6.91 -0.86 -7.51
N ALA A 38 -7.53 0.28 -7.19
CA ALA A 38 -8.99 0.39 -7.23
C ALA A 38 -9.53 0.14 -8.61
N TYR A 39 -8.87 0.70 -9.62
CA TYR A 39 -9.27 0.51 -11.01
C TYR A 39 -9.17 -0.96 -11.44
N GLU A 40 -8.05 -1.59 -11.11
CA GLU A 40 -7.80 -2.96 -11.58
C GLU A 40 -8.54 -4.01 -10.77
N LEU A 41 -8.72 -3.79 -9.46
CA LEU A 41 -9.28 -4.79 -8.56
C LEU A 41 -10.70 -4.46 -8.13
N ASN A 42 -11.24 -3.34 -8.58
CA ASN A 42 -12.59 -2.90 -8.25
C ASN A 42 -12.82 -2.85 -6.73
N LEU A 43 -11.97 -2.10 -6.05
CA LEU A 43 -12.03 -2.00 -4.59
C LEU A 43 -13.31 -1.30 -4.12
N THR A 44 -13.85 -1.76 -2.99
CA THR A 44 -14.88 -1.01 -2.28
C THR A 44 -14.26 0.24 -1.64
N ASP A 45 -15.11 1.16 -1.16
CA ASP A 45 -14.62 2.36 -0.50
C ASP A 45 -13.78 2.02 0.73
N ASP A 46 -14.23 1.04 1.52
CA ASP A 46 -13.47 0.61 2.71
C ASP A 46 -12.13 -0.01 2.34
N GLN A 47 -12.13 -0.81 1.28
CA GLN A 47 -10.88 -1.39 0.78
C GLN A 47 -9.95 -0.31 0.25
N TYR A 48 -10.49 0.69 -0.42
CA TYR A 48 -9.70 1.81 -0.93
C TYR A 48 -8.99 2.54 0.21
N GLU A 49 -9.73 2.91 1.24
CA GLU A 49 -9.14 3.60 2.39
C GLU A 49 -8.04 2.77 3.04
N ALA A 50 -8.31 1.48 3.26
CA ALA A 50 -7.32 0.60 3.87
C ALA A 50 -6.08 0.46 2.99
N ALA A 51 -6.26 0.30 1.70
CA ALA A 51 -5.14 0.20 0.76
C ALA A 51 -4.33 1.47 0.73
N TYR A 52 -4.99 2.62 0.76
CA TYR A 52 -4.29 3.91 0.80
C TYR A 52 -3.39 4.00 2.04
N GLU A 53 -3.91 3.66 3.20
CA GLU A 53 -3.12 3.71 4.43
C GLU A 53 -1.94 2.75 4.39
N ILE A 54 -2.13 1.56 3.86
CA ILE A 54 -1.07 0.57 3.72
C ILE A 54 0.02 1.10 2.78
N ASN A 55 -0.37 1.64 1.65
CA ASN A 55 0.58 2.18 0.68
C ASN A 55 1.33 3.39 1.26
N LEU A 56 0.61 4.26 1.97
CA LEU A 56 1.22 5.43 2.61
C LEU A 56 2.25 5.01 3.65
N ASP A 57 1.90 4.08 4.52
CA ASP A 57 2.82 3.59 5.55
C ASP A 57 4.07 2.96 4.93
N TYR A 58 3.88 2.20 3.85
CA TYR A 58 5.00 1.60 3.15
C TYR A 58 5.94 2.66 2.61
N LEU A 59 5.39 3.66 1.93
CA LEU A 59 6.21 4.72 1.31
C LEU A 59 6.93 5.56 2.37
N LEU A 60 6.28 5.84 3.49
CA LEU A 60 6.90 6.57 4.58
C LEU A 60 7.99 5.77 5.29
N SER A 61 7.97 4.44 5.16
CA SER A 61 8.97 3.57 5.79
C SER A 61 10.22 3.40 4.92
N ILE A 62 10.19 3.79 3.66
CA ILE A 62 11.33 3.64 2.76
C ILE A 62 12.33 4.75 3.02
N ASP A 63 13.55 4.39 3.41
CA ASP A 63 14.66 5.31 3.60
C ASP A 63 15.76 5.13 2.57
N HIS A 64 15.94 3.89 2.10
CA HIS A 64 17.01 3.52 1.19
C HIS A 64 16.45 2.59 0.11
N ASP A 65 17.19 2.45 -0.97
CA ASP A 65 16.83 1.54 -2.06
C ASP A 65 16.58 0.11 -1.56
N ASP A 66 17.34 -0.32 -0.56
CA ASP A 66 17.21 -1.67 0.00
C ASP A 66 15.86 -1.91 0.65
N ASP A 67 15.18 -0.85 1.07
CA ASP A 67 13.88 -0.94 1.72
C ASP A 67 12.75 -1.24 0.74
N LEU A 68 12.97 -1.04 -0.57
CA LEU A 68 11.91 -1.18 -1.57
C LEU A 68 11.28 -2.57 -1.56
N TYR A 69 12.08 -3.62 -1.43
CA TYR A 69 11.61 -5.00 -1.50
C TYR A 69 11.93 -5.81 -0.25
N GLY A 70 12.21 -5.11 0.86
CA GLY A 70 12.55 -5.74 2.12
C GLY A 70 11.32 -6.04 2.98
N ILE A 71 11.50 -5.88 4.29
CA ILE A 71 10.45 -6.20 5.27
C ILE A 71 9.20 -5.34 5.09
N TYR A 72 9.36 -4.07 4.75
CA TYR A 72 8.22 -3.16 4.57
C TYR A 72 7.39 -3.55 3.34
N TRP A 73 8.07 -3.98 2.28
CA TRP A 73 7.40 -4.48 1.08
C TRP A 73 6.60 -5.75 1.38
N ARG A 74 7.19 -6.69 2.12
CA ARG A 74 6.50 -7.93 2.48
C ARG A 74 5.31 -7.65 3.37
N ARG A 75 5.45 -6.75 4.35
CA ARG A 75 4.35 -6.36 5.22
C ARG A 75 3.22 -5.73 4.41
N ARG A 76 3.57 -4.80 3.51
CA ARG A 76 2.59 -4.17 2.64
C ARG A 76 1.79 -5.21 1.86
N ASN A 77 2.48 -6.16 1.23
CA ASN A 77 1.82 -7.18 0.41
C ASN A 77 0.92 -8.08 1.25
N GLN A 78 1.36 -8.43 2.46
CA GLN A 78 0.55 -9.22 3.36
C GLN A 78 -0.71 -8.46 3.80
N ASP A 79 -0.56 -7.21 4.18
CA ASP A 79 -1.69 -6.38 4.59
C ASP A 79 -2.68 -6.18 3.44
N LEU A 80 -2.18 -5.96 2.23
CA LEU A 80 -3.05 -5.84 1.06
C LEU A 80 -3.84 -7.12 0.81
N SER A 81 -3.23 -8.29 1.04
CA SER A 81 -3.97 -9.54 0.89
C SER A 81 -5.11 -9.63 1.89
N TYR A 82 -4.92 -9.15 3.11
CA TYR A 82 -6.00 -9.13 4.10
C TYR A 82 -7.16 -8.23 3.68
N ILE A 83 -6.88 -7.05 3.16
CA ILE A 83 -7.98 -6.17 2.74
C ILE A 83 -8.76 -6.73 1.56
N LEU A 84 -8.15 -7.59 0.76
CA LEU A 84 -8.84 -8.22 -0.38
C LEU A 84 -9.67 -9.42 0.05
N TYR A 85 -9.22 -10.17 1.06
CA TYR A 85 -9.85 -11.44 1.43
C TYR A 85 -10.46 -11.41 2.83
N ASP A 86 -10.01 -10.55 3.73
CA ASP A 86 -10.53 -10.48 5.09
C ASP A 86 -10.32 -9.08 5.65
N LEU A 87 -11.12 -8.14 5.15
CA LEU A 87 -11.01 -6.74 5.55
C LEU A 87 -11.27 -6.56 7.05
N GLN A 88 -12.20 -7.33 7.62
CA GLN A 88 -12.51 -7.23 9.04
C GLN A 88 -11.33 -7.65 9.92
N TYR A 89 -10.63 -8.71 9.52
CA TYR A 89 -9.43 -9.13 10.22
C TYR A 89 -8.38 -8.02 10.18
N PHE A 90 -8.18 -7.41 9.01
CA PHE A 90 -7.22 -6.32 8.86
C PHE A 90 -7.57 -5.15 9.79
N ILE A 91 -8.82 -4.72 9.80
CA ILE A 91 -9.24 -3.59 10.62
C ILE A 91 -9.04 -3.90 12.11
N ARG A 92 -9.42 -5.10 12.54
CA ARG A 92 -9.26 -5.51 13.93
C ARG A 92 -7.80 -5.55 14.34
N HIS A 93 -6.96 -6.07 13.47
CA HIS A 93 -5.54 -6.22 13.76
C HIS A 93 -4.84 -4.86 13.84
N ARG A 94 -5.22 -3.93 12.96
CA ARG A 94 -4.57 -2.63 12.88
C ARG A 94 -5.11 -1.63 13.91
N TYR A 95 -6.43 -1.59 14.08
CA TYR A 95 -7.10 -0.56 14.89
C TYR A 95 -7.69 -1.10 16.18
N GLY A 96 -7.71 -2.41 16.36
CA GLY A 96 -8.30 -3.05 17.53
C GLY A 96 -9.79 -3.30 17.37
N ALA A 97 -10.33 -4.08 18.32
CA ALA A 97 -11.74 -4.54 18.23
C ALA A 97 -12.75 -3.39 18.24
N LYS A 98 -12.40 -2.26 18.87
CA LYS A 98 -13.32 -1.11 18.97
C LYS A 98 -13.62 -0.46 17.62
N ALA A 99 -12.72 -0.61 16.65
CA ALA A 99 -12.90 -0.02 15.34
C ALA A 99 -14.08 -0.64 14.57
N LEU A 100 -14.54 -1.82 14.99
CA LEU A 100 -15.64 -2.53 14.35
C LEU A 100 -17.00 -2.23 14.99
N THR A 101 -17.02 -1.49 16.07
CA THR A 101 -18.25 -1.10 16.75
C THR A 101 -18.57 0.36 16.50
#